data_eeb9da49311282b32a98d3adfe3d299e
#
_entry.id   eeb9da49311282b32a98d3adfe3d299e
#
_cell.length_a   1.000
_cell.length_b   1.000
_cell.length_c   1.000
_cell.angle_alpha   90.00
_cell.angle_beta   90.00
_cell.angle_gamma   90.00
#
_symmetry.space_group_name_H-M   'P 1'
#
loop_
_entity.id
_entity.type
_entity.pdbx_description
1 polymer ?
#
loop_
_entity_poly.entity_id
_entity_poly.type
_entity_poly.pdbx_seq_one_letter_code
_entity_poly.pdbx_strand_id
1 'polypeptide(L)'
;SRPRDIDLLLPDLDLRLTTDNGVFAADRIDSGTRYLLMEGSAAPEGASELLDLGCGYGAIAVVLGLRNPAARVWAVDVNPRARDLCRANAVAAGAGNVVVAEPDEVPEGLRFDALWSNPPIRIGKDALHALLERWLDRLAPGGRAHLVVQRPLGADSLASWLDHHGWATTRRASRKGYRLLDVSARPGDEGTPR
;
A
#
# COMPACT_ATOMS: atom_id res chain seq x y z
N SER A 1 -24.62 -3.94 6.76
CA SER A 1 -23.88 -4.31 5.57
C SER A 1 -24.72 -4.07 4.34
N ARG A 2 -24.19 -3.37 3.37
CA ARG A 2 -24.79 -3.15 2.05
C ARG A 2 -23.69 -3.25 1.00
N PRO A 3 -23.33 -4.47 0.58
CA PRO A 3 -22.31 -4.68 -0.45
C PRO A 3 -22.70 -3.95 -1.74
N ARG A 4 -21.70 -3.40 -2.42
CA ARG A 4 -21.82 -2.72 -3.71
C ARG A 4 -20.66 -3.11 -4.60
N ASP A 5 -20.92 -3.20 -5.87
CA ASP A 5 -19.88 -3.39 -6.86
C ASP A 5 -19.43 -2.03 -7.41
N ILE A 6 -18.12 -1.88 -7.54
CA ILE A 6 -17.48 -0.71 -8.13
C ILE A 6 -16.51 -1.17 -9.22
N ASP A 7 -16.40 -0.37 -10.27
CA ASP A 7 -15.50 -0.67 -11.39
C ASP A 7 -14.18 0.09 -11.21
N LEU A 8 -13.07 -0.60 -11.36
CA LEU A 8 -11.73 -0.05 -11.43
C LEU A 8 -11.20 -0.25 -12.86
N LEU A 9 -11.16 0.84 -13.61
CA LEU A 9 -10.63 0.85 -14.96
C LEU A 9 -9.23 1.43 -14.98
N LEU A 10 -8.26 0.62 -15.37
CA LEU A 10 -6.87 0.99 -15.57
C LEU A 10 -6.49 0.70 -17.03
N PRO A 11 -5.42 1.29 -17.58
CA PRO A 11 -5.02 1.04 -18.96
C PRO A 11 -4.76 -0.43 -19.28
N ASP A 12 -4.35 -1.21 -18.29
CA ASP A 12 -3.98 -2.63 -18.39
C ASP A 12 -5.00 -3.60 -17.78
N LEU A 13 -5.92 -3.11 -16.95
CA LEU A 13 -6.85 -3.93 -16.17
C LEU A 13 -8.23 -3.31 -16.11
N ASP A 14 -9.24 -4.16 -16.22
CA ASP A 14 -10.65 -3.82 -16.01
C ASP A 14 -11.18 -4.77 -14.92
N LEU A 15 -11.47 -4.21 -13.73
CA LEU A 15 -11.83 -4.97 -12.55
C LEU A 15 -13.16 -4.50 -11.97
N ARG A 16 -13.98 -5.46 -11.55
CA ARG A 16 -15.12 -5.22 -10.69
C ARG A 16 -14.81 -5.70 -9.29
N LEU A 17 -14.92 -4.80 -8.31
CA LEU A 17 -14.60 -5.06 -6.91
C LEU A 17 -15.83 -4.83 -6.04
N THR A 18 -16.05 -5.70 -5.08
CA THR A 18 -17.11 -5.52 -4.08
C THR A 18 -16.58 -4.74 -2.89
N THR A 19 -17.33 -3.75 -2.48
CA THR A 19 -17.09 -2.95 -1.27
C THR A 19 -18.31 -2.95 -0.35
N ASP A 20 -18.22 -2.36 0.83
CA ASP A 20 -19.33 -2.28 1.78
C ASP A 20 -19.24 -1.02 2.66
N ASN A 21 -20.34 -0.69 3.31
CA ASN A 21 -20.35 0.35 4.34
C ASN A 21 -19.38 -0.01 5.47
N GLY A 22 -18.70 1.00 6.00
CA GLY A 22 -17.69 0.80 7.06
C GLY A 22 -16.28 0.46 6.55
N VAL A 23 -16.10 0.40 5.23
CA VAL A 23 -14.79 0.32 4.59
C VAL A 23 -14.53 1.63 3.83
N PHE A 24 -13.29 2.09 3.84
CA PHE A 24 -12.90 3.33 3.17
C PHE A 24 -13.28 3.31 1.68
N ALA A 25 -13.81 4.43 1.18
CA ALA A 25 -14.25 4.62 -0.21
C ALA A 25 -15.32 3.61 -0.67
N ALA A 26 -16.36 3.39 0.14
CA ALA A 26 -17.40 2.40 -0.13
C ALA A 26 -18.23 2.63 -1.40
N ASP A 27 -18.27 3.85 -1.94
CA ASP A 27 -19.15 4.20 -3.06
C ASP A 27 -18.45 4.25 -4.43
N ARG A 28 -17.12 4.34 -4.44
CA ARG A 28 -16.30 4.44 -5.66
C ARG A 28 -14.84 4.18 -5.33
N ILE A 29 -14.02 3.93 -6.35
CA ILE A 29 -12.57 3.90 -6.19
C ILE A 29 -12.09 5.27 -5.69
N ASP A 30 -11.33 5.26 -4.62
CA ASP A 30 -10.66 6.46 -4.11
C ASP A 30 -9.74 7.06 -5.18
N SER A 31 -9.84 8.37 -5.37
CA SER A 31 -9.07 9.06 -6.42
C SER A 31 -7.57 8.98 -6.18
N GLY A 32 -7.12 8.99 -4.93
CA GLY A 32 -5.71 8.83 -4.58
C GLY A 32 -5.21 7.41 -4.88
N THR A 33 -5.99 6.41 -4.52
CA THR A 33 -5.68 5.00 -4.84
C THR A 33 -5.58 4.79 -6.36
N ARG A 34 -6.53 5.31 -7.12
CA ARG A 34 -6.49 5.23 -8.59
C ARG A 34 -5.25 5.94 -9.16
N TYR A 35 -4.92 7.11 -8.63
CA TYR A 35 -3.74 7.86 -9.04
C TYR A 35 -2.44 7.09 -8.76
N LEU A 36 -2.32 6.48 -7.59
CA LEU A 36 -1.18 5.63 -7.23
C LEU A 36 -1.04 4.44 -8.20
N LEU A 37 -2.14 3.79 -8.55
CA LEU A 37 -2.14 2.64 -9.46
C LEU A 37 -1.85 3.01 -10.91
N MET A 38 -2.18 4.23 -11.34
CA MET A 38 -1.93 4.71 -12.70
C MET A 38 -0.54 5.32 -12.89
N GLU A 39 -0.09 6.13 -11.94
CA GLU A 39 1.09 6.98 -12.08
C GLU A 39 2.23 6.59 -11.12
N GLY A 40 1.95 5.71 -10.16
CA GLY A 40 2.95 5.21 -9.23
C GLY A 40 3.97 4.30 -9.89
N SER A 41 5.08 4.06 -9.18
CA SER A 41 6.11 3.15 -9.64
C SER A 41 5.61 1.72 -9.71
N ALA A 42 6.07 0.97 -10.70
CA ALA A 42 5.90 -0.48 -10.75
C ALA A 42 6.74 -1.19 -9.68
N ALA A 43 6.40 -2.46 -9.39
CA ALA A 43 7.24 -3.32 -8.58
C ALA A 43 8.61 -3.53 -9.26
N PRO A 44 9.68 -3.70 -8.47
CA PRO A 44 10.97 -4.02 -9.05
C PRO A 44 10.94 -5.37 -9.78
N GLU A 45 11.73 -5.49 -10.84
CA GLU A 45 11.87 -6.75 -11.57
C GLU A 45 12.36 -7.85 -10.62
N GLY A 46 11.74 -9.03 -10.70
CA GLY A 46 12.09 -10.16 -9.85
C GLY A 46 11.63 -10.04 -8.40
N ALA A 47 10.79 -9.06 -8.06
CA ALA A 47 10.23 -8.95 -6.72
C ALA A 47 9.49 -10.22 -6.29
N SER A 48 9.70 -10.66 -5.07
CA SER A 48 9.09 -11.86 -4.49
C SER A 48 8.07 -11.56 -3.41
N GLU A 49 8.26 -10.52 -2.62
CA GLU A 49 7.38 -10.14 -1.50
C GLU A 49 6.97 -8.67 -1.62
N LEU A 50 5.68 -8.44 -1.79
CA LEU A 50 5.08 -7.13 -1.90
C LEU A 50 4.06 -6.91 -0.78
N LEU A 51 3.82 -5.66 -0.41
CA LEU A 51 2.88 -5.30 0.65
C LEU A 51 1.92 -4.20 0.19
N ASP A 52 0.63 -4.42 0.42
CA ASP A 52 -0.41 -3.39 0.44
C ASP A 52 -0.78 -3.09 1.91
N LEU A 53 -0.34 -1.97 2.41
CA LEU A 53 -0.55 -1.54 3.79
C LEU A 53 -1.84 -0.73 3.93
N GLY A 54 -2.78 -1.26 4.71
CA GLY A 54 -4.12 -0.70 4.82
C GLY A 54 -4.95 -1.05 3.58
N CYS A 55 -5.08 -2.34 3.30
CA CYS A 55 -5.60 -2.81 2.01
C CYS A 55 -7.06 -2.49 1.73
N GLY A 56 -7.87 -2.20 2.75
CA GLY A 56 -9.29 -1.99 2.56
C GLY A 56 -9.94 -3.20 1.88
N TYR A 57 -10.79 -2.95 0.91
CA TYR A 57 -11.41 -4.01 0.10
C TYR A 57 -10.48 -4.62 -0.97
N GLY A 58 -9.23 -4.17 -1.05
CA GLY A 58 -8.19 -4.83 -1.85
C GLY A 58 -7.89 -4.23 -3.22
N ALA A 59 -8.28 -2.99 -3.50
CA ALA A 59 -8.02 -2.37 -4.81
C ALA A 59 -6.53 -2.41 -5.21
N ILE A 60 -5.64 -2.01 -4.31
CA ILE A 60 -4.19 -2.06 -4.57
C ILE A 60 -3.70 -3.50 -4.61
N ALA A 61 -4.03 -4.32 -3.61
CA ALA A 61 -3.55 -5.69 -3.49
C ALA A 61 -3.91 -6.54 -4.72
N VAL A 62 -5.15 -6.46 -5.19
CA VAL A 62 -5.60 -7.21 -6.37
C VAL A 62 -4.83 -6.79 -7.62
N VAL A 63 -4.67 -5.49 -7.84
CA VAL A 63 -3.92 -4.97 -8.99
C VAL A 63 -2.46 -5.41 -8.92
N LEU A 64 -1.82 -5.30 -7.75
CA LEU A 64 -0.45 -5.76 -7.56
C LEU A 64 -0.31 -7.27 -7.84
N GLY A 65 -1.25 -8.07 -7.36
CA GLY A 65 -1.26 -9.51 -7.59
C GLY A 65 -1.35 -9.87 -9.07
N LEU A 66 -2.23 -9.22 -9.80
CA LEU A 66 -2.41 -9.45 -11.25
C LEU A 66 -1.22 -8.95 -12.08
N ARG A 67 -0.63 -7.81 -11.70
CA ARG A 67 0.55 -7.26 -12.38
C ARG A 67 1.85 -8.02 -12.09
N ASN A 68 1.90 -8.72 -10.96
CA ASN A 68 3.11 -9.41 -10.47
C ASN A 68 2.78 -10.87 -10.10
N PRO A 69 2.42 -11.73 -11.07
CA PRO A 69 1.92 -13.07 -10.77
C PRO A 69 2.95 -13.99 -10.12
N ALA A 70 4.25 -13.71 -10.25
CA ALA A 70 5.33 -14.46 -9.61
C ALA A 70 5.64 -14.00 -8.18
N ALA A 71 5.12 -12.84 -7.75
CA ALA A 71 5.31 -12.33 -6.41
C ALA A 71 4.17 -12.77 -5.49
N ARG A 72 4.44 -12.79 -4.18
CA ARG A 72 3.42 -12.85 -3.15
C ARG A 72 3.06 -11.42 -2.72
N VAL A 73 1.78 -11.13 -2.66
CA VAL A 73 1.27 -9.83 -2.23
C VAL A 73 0.58 -9.98 -0.89
N TRP A 74 1.15 -9.39 0.15
CA TRP A 74 0.53 -9.29 1.46
C TRP A 74 -0.42 -8.10 1.49
N ALA A 75 -1.67 -8.35 1.82
CA ALA A 75 -2.71 -7.33 1.97
C ALA A 75 -3.06 -7.23 3.46
N VAL A 76 -2.69 -6.14 4.09
CA VAL A 76 -2.76 -6.00 5.55
C VAL A 76 -3.75 -4.91 5.93
N ASP A 77 -4.68 -5.25 6.82
CA ASP A 77 -5.63 -4.30 7.39
C ASP A 77 -6.05 -4.75 8.80
N VAL A 78 -6.29 -3.80 9.69
CA VAL A 78 -6.81 -4.07 11.04
C VAL A 78 -8.31 -4.35 11.04
N ASN A 79 -9.04 -3.88 10.02
CA ASN A 79 -10.48 -4.04 9.90
C ASN A 79 -10.83 -5.44 9.35
N PRO A 80 -11.46 -6.33 10.12
CA PRO A 80 -11.80 -7.68 9.66
C PRO A 80 -12.77 -7.66 8.46
N ARG A 81 -13.68 -6.69 8.38
CA ARG A 81 -14.58 -6.56 7.24
C ARG A 81 -13.83 -6.22 5.95
N ALA A 82 -12.83 -5.33 6.03
CA ALA A 82 -11.96 -5.02 4.91
C ALA A 82 -11.21 -6.27 4.43
N ARG A 83 -10.64 -7.03 5.35
CA ARG A 83 -9.94 -8.28 5.01
C ARG A 83 -10.84 -9.31 4.32
N ASP A 84 -12.08 -9.47 4.77
CA ASP A 84 -13.04 -10.38 4.13
C ASP A 84 -13.36 -9.96 2.71
N LEU A 85 -13.59 -8.67 2.48
CA LEU A 85 -13.81 -8.11 1.15
C LEU A 85 -12.58 -8.28 0.25
N CYS A 86 -11.40 -8.00 0.78
CA CYS A 86 -10.14 -8.17 0.06
C CYS A 86 -9.94 -9.63 -0.40
N ARG A 87 -10.19 -10.60 0.48
CA ARG A 87 -10.12 -12.03 0.12
C ARG A 87 -11.11 -12.38 -1.00
N ALA A 88 -12.36 -11.94 -0.86
CA ALA A 88 -13.38 -12.21 -1.87
C ALA A 88 -13.03 -11.58 -3.22
N ASN A 89 -12.55 -10.34 -3.23
CA ASN A 89 -12.15 -9.65 -4.45
C ASN A 89 -10.92 -10.30 -5.09
N ALA A 90 -9.93 -10.73 -4.31
CA ALA A 90 -8.76 -11.42 -4.83
C ALA A 90 -9.14 -12.74 -5.51
N VAL A 91 -10.03 -13.53 -4.91
CA VAL A 91 -10.55 -14.77 -5.49
C VAL A 91 -11.32 -14.47 -6.79
N ALA A 92 -12.25 -13.52 -6.76
CA ALA A 92 -13.08 -13.16 -7.91
C ALA A 92 -12.26 -12.65 -9.10
N ALA A 93 -11.16 -11.94 -8.85
CA ALA A 93 -10.26 -11.40 -9.87
C ALA A 93 -9.20 -12.40 -10.35
N GLY A 94 -9.07 -13.56 -9.70
CA GLY A 94 -8.04 -14.54 -10.03
C GLY A 94 -6.64 -14.17 -9.52
N ALA A 95 -6.55 -13.29 -8.52
CA ALA A 95 -5.29 -12.90 -7.88
C ALA A 95 -4.93 -13.88 -6.74
N GLY A 96 -4.63 -15.12 -7.08
CA GLY A 96 -4.36 -16.20 -6.12
C GLY A 96 -3.08 -16.05 -5.31
N ASN A 97 -2.22 -15.11 -5.66
CA ASN A 97 -0.99 -14.75 -4.98
C ASN A 97 -1.16 -13.66 -3.91
N VAL A 98 -2.37 -13.20 -3.67
CA VAL A 98 -2.69 -12.25 -2.59
C VAL A 98 -2.94 -13.02 -1.29
N VAL A 99 -2.20 -12.65 -0.24
CA VAL A 99 -2.34 -13.20 1.12
C VAL A 99 -2.86 -12.09 2.02
N VAL A 100 -4.10 -12.22 2.49
CA VAL A 100 -4.75 -11.23 3.35
C VAL A 100 -4.51 -11.58 4.81
N ALA A 101 -4.03 -10.63 5.59
CA ALA A 101 -3.64 -10.83 6.98
C ALA A 101 -3.98 -9.62 7.87
N GLU A 102 -4.15 -9.86 9.14
CA GLU A 102 -4.01 -8.80 10.13
C GLU A 102 -2.51 -8.54 10.41
N PRO A 103 -2.16 -7.35 10.95
CA PRO A 103 -0.76 -6.96 11.10
C PRO A 103 0.13 -7.98 11.82
N ASP A 104 -0.38 -8.61 12.86
CA ASP A 104 0.40 -9.54 13.69
C ASP A 104 0.52 -10.96 13.10
N GLU A 105 -0.24 -11.27 12.05
CA GLU A 105 -0.14 -12.53 11.31
C GLU A 105 1.01 -12.56 10.30
N VAL A 106 1.54 -11.38 9.94
CA VAL A 106 2.66 -11.30 8.99
C VAL A 106 3.95 -11.73 9.69
N PRO A 107 4.67 -12.75 9.18
CA PRO A 107 5.89 -13.24 9.83
C PRO A 107 6.92 -12.13 10.08
N GLU A 108 7.44 -12.04 11.31
CA GLU A 108 8.34 -10.95 11.73
C GLU A 108 9.61 -10.82 10.88
N GLY A 109 10.17 -11.93 10.45
CA GLY A 109 11.38 -11.98 9.64
C GLY A 109 11.18 -11.61 8.17
N LEU A 110 9.93 -11.47 7.73
CA LEU A 110 9.62 -11.17 6.34
C LEU A 110 10.01 -9.74 6.00
N ARG A 111 10.69 -9.57 4.86
CA ARG A 111 11.07 -8.26 4.29
C ARG A 111 10.43 -8.09 2.93
N PHE A 112 10.00 -6.86 2.63
CA PHE A 112 9.29 -6.53 1.40
C PHE A 112 10.20 -5.84 0.41
N ASP A 113 10.13 -6.27 -0.84
CA ASP A 113 10.81 -5.63 -1.96
C ASP A 113 10.19 -4.28 -2.29
N ALA A 114 8.88 -4.17 -2.12
CA ALA A 114 8.16 -2.91 -2.23
C ALA A 114 6.86 -2.93 -1.42
N LEU A 115 6.41 -1.73 -1.04
CA LEU A 115 5.21 -1.48 -0.27
C LEU A 115 4.40 -0.37 -0.94
N TRP A 116 3.09 -0.55 -1.03
CA TRP A 116 2.16 0.51 -1.45
C TRP A 116 1.19 0.82 -0.33
N SER A 117 0.83 2.09 -0.21
CA SER A 117 -0.20 2.50 0.74
C SER A 117 -0.87 3.80 0.33
N ASN A 118 -2.18 3.84 0.54
CA ASN A 118 -2.93 5.05 0.75
C ASN A 118 -3.15 5.17 2.27
N PRO A 119 -2.21 5.78 3.00
CA PRO A 119 -2.18 5.65 4.45
C PRO A 119 -3.35 6.36 5.13
N PRO A 120 -3.82 5.86 6.29
CA PRO A 120 -4.95 6.43 7.02
C PRO A 120 -4.55 7.72 7.75
N ILE A 121 -4.46 8.84 7.05
CA ILE A 121 -4.02 10.14 7.58
C ILE A 121 -4.88 10.59 8.78
N ARG A 122 -6.17 10.22 8.79
CA ARG A 122 -7.14 10.67 9.82
C ARG A 122 -6.96 10.02 11.19
N ILE A 123 -6.13 9.00 11.32
CA ILE A 123 -5.82 8.38 12.63
C ILE A 123 -5.00 9.29 13.55
N GLY A 124 -4.49 10.39 13.02
CA GLY A 124 -3.63 11.32 13.73
C GLY A 124 -2.15 11.11 13.42
N LYS A 125 -1.37 12.16 13.64
CA LYS A 125 0.03 12.25 13.26
C LYS A 125 0.90 11.20 13.93
N ASP A 126 0.78 11.03 15.24
CA ASP A 126 1.62 10.11 16.01
C ASP A 126 1.33 8.64 15.65
N ALA A 127 0.05 8.30 15.50
CA ALA A 127 -0.36 6.96 15.10
C ALA A 127 0.08 6.63 13.66
N LEU A 128 0.00 7.61 12.75
CA LEU A 128 0.48 7.46 11.37
C LEU A 128 2.00 7.24 11.33
N HIS A 129 2.76 8.02 12.10
CA HIS A 129 4.21 7.88 12.18
C HIS A 129 4.61 6.51 12.74
N ALA A 130 3.95 6.05 13.80
CA ALA A 130 4.21 4.73 14.38
C ALA A 130 3.88 3.60 13.38
N LEU A 131 2.80 3.72 12.64
CA LEU A 131 2.42 2.77 11.59
C LEU A 131 3.49 2.70 10.50
N LEU A 132 3.94 3.84 9.99
CA LEU A 132 4.95 3.89 8.93
C LEU A 132 6.32 3.41 9.42
N GLU A 133 6.75 3.76 10.63
CA GLU A 133 7.99 3.24 11.22
C GLU A 133 7.98 1.71 11.26
N ARG A 134 6.91 1.12 11.78
CA ARG A 134 6.74 -0.33 11.89
C ARG A 134 6.94 -1.03 10.55
N TRP A 135 6.32 -0.52 9.49
CA TRP A 135 6.28 -1.20 8.20
C TRP A 135 7.42 -0.83 7.26
N LEU A 136 7.89 0.42 7.30
CA LEU A 136 9.05 0.84 6.51
C LEU A 136 10.35 0.14 6.99
N ASP A 137 10.47 -0.15 8.27
CA ASP A 137 11.59 -0.94 8.81
C ASP A 137 11.61 -2.40 8.30
N ARG A 138 10.52 -2.84 7.68
CA ARG A 138 10.41 -4.17 7.06
C ARG A 138 10.67 -4.18 5.56
N LEU A 139 11.09 -3.06 4.98
CA LEU A 139 11.58 -3.05 3.62
C LEU A 139 12.90 -3.83 3.53
N ALA A 140 13.03 -4.63 2.48
CA ALA A 140 14.28 -5.28 2.13
C ALA A 140 15.36 -4.25 1.78
N PRO A 141 16.65 -4.59 1.86
CA PRO A 141 17.70 -3.72 1.35
C PRO A 141 17.43 -3.29 -0.11
N GLY A 142 17.45 -1.98 -0.36
CA GLY A 142 17.06 -1.42 -1.66
C GLY A 142 15.56 -1.38 -1.94
N GLY A 143 14.73 -1.85 -1.02
CA GLY A 143 13.28 -1.81 -1.13
C GLY A 143 12.73 -0.38 -1.08
N ARG A 144 11.53 -0.19 -1.60
CA ARG A 144 10.87 1.12 -1.65
C ARG A 144 9.41 1.03 -1.25
N ALA A 145 8.94 2.11 -0.63
CA ALA A 145 7.52 2.33 -0.40
C ALA A 145 6.98 3.39 -1.37
N HIS A 146 5.75 3.18 -1.80
CA HIS A 146 5.02 4.06 -2.70
C HIS A 146 3.74 4.51 -2.00
N LEU A 147 3.69 5.78 -1.63
CA LEU A 147 2.58 6.36 -0.87
C LEU A 147 1.82 7.37 -1.70
N VAL A 148 0.50 7.40 -1.56
CA VAL A 148 -0.33 8.50 -2.05
C VAL A 148 -0.92 9.24 -0.87
N VAL A 149 -0.74 10.56 -0.84
CA VAL A 149 -1.19 11.41 0.27
C VAL A 149 -1.83 12.68 -0.27
N GLN A 150 -2.97 13.06 0.28
CA GLN A 150 -3.58 14.35 -0.03
C GLN A 150 -2.71 15.48 0.50
N ARG A 151 -2.39 16.46 -0.35
CA ARG A 151 -1.59 17.63 0.01
C ARG A 151 -2.18 18.42 1.18
N PRO A 152 -3.48 18.75 1.19
CA PRO A 152 -4.08 19.47 2.30
C PRO A 152 -4.10 18.69 3.62
N LEU A 153 -3.97 17.36 3.58
CA LEU A 153 -3.95 16.50 4.76
C LEU A 153 -2.54 16.20 5.29
N GLY A 154 -1.50 16.87 4.75
CA GLY A 154 -0.15 16.81 5.30
C GLY A 154 0.88 16.05 4.48
N ALA A 155 0.73 15.94 3.16
CA ALA A 155 1.73 15.29 2.29
C ALA A 155 3.13 15.85 2.46
N ASP A 156 3.28 17.18 2.51
CA ASP A 156 4.59 17.84 2.63
C ASP A 156 5.19 17.64 4.03
N SER A 157 4.37 17.69 5.07
CA SER A 157 4.81 17.45 6.44
C SER A 157 5.22 15.99 6.64
N LEU A 158 4.52 15.04 6.04
CA LEU A 158 4.88 13.62 6.06
C LEU A 158 6.21 13.37 5.35
N ALA A 159 6.40 13.93 4.16
CA ALA A 159 7.65 13.80 3.42
C ALA A 159 8.85 14.34 4.23
N SER A 160 8.69 15.50 4.86
CA SER A 160 9.73 16.08 5.72
C SER A 160 10.02 15.21 6.95
N TRP A 161 9.00 14.66 7.58
CA TRP A 161 9.17 13.76 8.71
C TRP A 161 9.92 12.49 8.33
N LEU A 162 9.59 11.89 7.18
CA LEU A 162 10.27 10.70 6.66
C LEU A 162 11.76 10.97 6.41
N ASP A 163 12.08 12.06 5.71
CA ASP A 163 13.48 12.47 5.46
C ASP A 163 14.26 12.67 6.76
N HIS A 164 13.66 13.35 7.75
CA HIS A 164 14.27 13.59 9.07
C HIS A 164 14.57 12.30 9.83
N HIS A 165 13.80 11.23 9.59
CA HIS A 165 13.94 9.94 10.25
C HIS A 165 14.75 8.93 9.42
N GLY A 166 15.44 9.38 8.38
CA GLY A 166 16.40 8.59 7.59
C GLY A 166 15.78 7.81 6.45
N TRP A 167 14.48 7.97 6.15
CA TRP A 167 13.88 7.43 4.94
C TRP A 167 13.91 8.48 3.84
N ALA A 168 14.85 8.36 2.92
CA ALA A 168 14.98 9.27 1.78
C ALA A 168 13.68 9.26 0.96
N THR A 169 13.06 10.43 0.85
CA THR A 169 11.73 10.57 0.26
C THR A 169 11.78 11.46 -0.96
N THR A 170 11.28 10.96 -2.09
CA THR A 170 11.13 11.70 -3.33
C THR A 170 9.66 12.00 -3.60
N ARG A 171 9.34 13.25 -3.90
CA ARG A 171 8.05 13.65 -4.43
C ARG A 171 8.01 13.32 -5.90
N ARG A 172 7.52 12.12 -6.24
CA ARG A 172 7.52 11.59 -7.60
C ARG A 172 6.60 12.38 -8.53
N ALA A 173 5.39 12.67 -8.08
CA ALA A 173 4.36 13.33 -8.88
C ALA A 173 3.33 14.04 -8.00
N SER A 174 2.58 14.95 -8.61
CA SER A 174 1.53 15.71 -7.94
C SER A 174 0.38 15.94 -8.91
N ARG A 175 -0.85 15.66 -8.51
CA ARG A 175 -2.03 15.86 -9.35
C ARG A 175 -3.28 16.05 -8.50
N LYS A 176 -4.08 17.09 -8.81
CA LYS A 176 -5.38 17.35 -8.17
C LYS A 176 -5.36 17.27 -6.64
N GLY A 177 -4.32 17.83 -6.01
CA GLY A 177 -4.17 17.82 -4.56
C GLY A 177 -3.60 16.54 -3.96
N TYR A 178 -3.26 15.52 -4.75
CA TYR A 178 -2.55 14.33 -4.30
C TYR A 178 -1.05 14.42 -4.62
N ARG A 179 -0.23 13.86 -3.74
CA ARG A 179 1.19 13.62 -4.00
C ARG A 179 1.50 12.14 -3.95
N LEU A 180 2.33 11.71 -4.89
CA LEU A 180 2.98 10.40 -4.84
C LEU A 180 4.36 10.57 -4.21
N LEU A 181 4.61 9.82 -3.15
CA LEU A 181 5.89 9.80 -2.44
C LEU A 181 6.55 8.45 -2.66
N ASP A 182 7.79 8.46 -3.15
CA ASP A 182 8.65 7.28 -3.17
C ASP A 182 9.62 7.37 -2.00
N VAL A 183 9.61 6.34 -1.15
CA VAL A 183 10.39 6.27 0.08
C VAL A 183 11.37 5.11 -0.01
N SER A 184 12.65 5.37 0.16
CA SER A 184 13.68 4.34 0.15
C SER A 184 13.87 3.71 1.53
N ALA A 185 14.16 2.41 1.56
CA ALA A 185 14.61 1.74 2.79
C ALA A 185 15.79 2.50 3.39
N ARG A 186 15.86 2.53 4.73
CA ARG A 186 17.05 3.03 5.42
C ARG A 186 18.26 2.19 5.00
N PRO A 187 19.46 2.81 4.85
CA PRO A 187 20.69 2.04 4.73
C PRO A 187 20.77 1.05 5.90
N GLY A 188 20.98 -0.23 5.61
CA GLY A 188 21.21 -1.20 6.67
C GLY A 188 22.41 -0.76 7.52
N ASP A 189 22.36 -1.00 8.83
CA ASP A 189 23.58 -1.05 9.63
C ASP A 189 24.45 -2.14 9.01
N GLU A 190 25.33 -1.75 8.11
CA GLU A 190 26.46 -2.60 7.74
C GLU A 190 27.27 -2.77 9.02
N GLY A 191 27.01 -3.92 9.68
CA GLY A 191 27.70 -4.24 10.90
C GLY A 191 29.18 -4.02 10.71
N THR A 192 29.75 -3.11 11.50
CA THR A 192 31.19 -2.91 11.60
C THR A 192 31.83 -4.29 11.78
N PRO A 193 32.67 -4.75 10.86
CA PRO A 193 33.38 -6.02 11.06
C PRO A 193 34.20 -5.89 12.34
N ARG A 194 33.97 -6.79 13.30
CA ARG A 194 34.80 -6.95 14.48
C ARG A 194 36.14 -7.58 14.11
#